data_762ed9b8493f913c7932212a21b878f0
#
_entry.id   762ed9b8493f913c7932212a21b878f0
#
_cell.length_a   1.000
_cell.length_b   1.000
_cell.length_c   1.000
_cell.angle_alpha   90.00
_cell.angle_beta   90.00
_cell.angle_gamma   90.00
#
_symmetry.space_group_name_H-M   'P 1'
#
loop_
_entity.id
_entity.type
_entity.pdbx_description
1 polymer ?
#
loop_
_entity_poly.entity_id
_entity_poly.type
_entity_poly.pdbx_seq_one_letter_code
_entity_poly.pdbx_strand_id
1 'polypeptide(L)'
;MTKKKLIIVAVGVLVVAGLAYKMVLAPKSESKVKVEGTVYVMPKEFLLNLADGRYAKVTVALVLAPGQSTGGAAATPPEGFGTLEQEPLVRQIVTDSLTGVPAAELTSRKERHHLQTEIRKEVDKTTDVKTRGIVFTDLVVQ
;
A
#
# COMPACT_ATOMS: atom_id res chain seq x y z
N MET A 1 37.76 10.83 48.86
CA MET A 1 37.56 11.23 47.45
C MET A 1 37.71 12.72 47.30
N THR A 2 38.64 13.20 46.52
CA THR A 2 38.81 14.63 46.28
C THR A 2 37.61 15.17 45.48
N LYS A 3 37.11 16.36 45.84
CA LYS A 3 35.94 17.02 45.21
C LYS A 3 36.01 17.00 43.64
N LYS A 4 37.22 17.07 43.08
CA LYS A 4 37.47 16.96 41.63
C LYS A 4 37.10 15.59 41.07
N LYS A 5 37.37 14.48 41.75
CA LYS A 5 36.99 13.14 41.28
C LYS A 5 35.47 12.92 41.32
N LEU A 6 34.77 13.51 42.30
CA LEU A 6 33.32 13.44 42.38
C LEU A 6 32.62 14.18 41.24
N ILE A 7 33.14 15.33 40.83
CA ILE A 7 32.64 16.11 39.73
C ILE A 7 32.79 15.36 38.38
N ILE A 8 33.93 14.71 38.16
CA ILE A 8 34.18 13.94 36.94
C ILE A 8 33.22 12.75 36.81
N VAL A 9 32.96 12.05 37.92
CA VAL A 9 31.99 10.94 37.94
C VAL A 9 30.56 11.42 37.68
N ALA A 10 30.16 12.56 38.29
CA ALA A 10 28.84 13.13 38.07
C ALA A 10 28.61 13.58 36.63
N VAL A 11 29.62 14.19 35.99
CA VAL A 11 29.56 14.57 34.58
C VAL A 11 29.49 13.34 33.64
N GLY A 12 30.25 12.29 33.95
CA GLY A 12 30.22 11.03 33.21
C GLY A 12 28.85 10.37 33.27
N VAL A 13 28.20 10.33 34.42
CA VAL A 13 26.84 9.77 34.57
C VAL A 13 25.81 10.57 33.77
N LEU A 14 25.90 11.91 33.77
CA LEU A 14 24.99 12.76 32.99
C LEU A 14 25.14 12.59 31.51
N VAL A 15 26.36 12.40 30.99
CA VAL A 15 26.61 12.16 29.59
C VAL A 15 26.05 10.80 29.15
N VAL A 16 26.25 9.75 29.95
CA VAL A 16 25.73 8.41 29.69
C VAL A 16 24.20 8.40 29.74
N ALA A 17 23.60 9.06 30.72
CA ALA A 17 22.15 9.19 30.85
C ALA A 17 21.54 9.97 29.65
N GLY A 18 22.21 11.03 29.19
CA GLY A 18 21.78 11.81 28.00
C GLY A 18 21.86 11.01 26.69
N LEU A 19 22.90 10.18 26.53
CA LEU A 19 23.02 9.30 25.39
C LEU A 19 21.98 8.17 25.40
N ALA A 20 21.73 7.57 26.56
CA ALA A 20 20.71 6.56 26.74
C ALA A 20 19.31 7.14 26.48
N TYR A 21 19.03 8.36 26.97
CA TYR A 21 17.77 9.06 26.70
C TYR A 21 17.55 9.30 25.19
N LYS A 22 18.58 9.75 24.46
CA LYS A 22 18.51 9.92 23.01
C LYS A 22 18.27 8.60 22.27
N MET A 23 18.85 7.49 22.74
CA MET A 23 18.71 6.18 22.09
C MET A 23 17.32 5.55 22.33
N VAL A 24 16.73 5.78 23.50
CA VAL A 24 15.47 5.12 23.91
C VAL A 24 14.24 5.96 23.61
N LEU A 25 14.33 7.29 23.75
CA LEU A 25 13.21 8.20 23.57
C LEU A 25 13.27 9.05 22.28
N ALA A 26 14.33 8.97 21.49
CA ALA A 26 14.30 9.59 20.18
C ALA A 26 13.12 9.00 19.39
N PRO A 27 12.14 9.79 18.93
CA PRO A 27 11.09 9.28 18.09
C PRO A 27 11.77 8.60 16.90
N LYS A 28 11.53 7.29 16.73
CA LYS A 28 11.88 6.61 15.50
C LYS A 28 11.27 7.45 14.40
N SER A 29 12.06 8.17 13.65
CA SER A 29 11.61 8.80 12.43
C SER A 29 11.09 7.64 11.57
N GLU A 30 9.78 7.53 11.47
CA GLU A 30 9.17 6.65 10.49
C GLU A 30 9.71 7.12 9.17
N SER A 31 10.66 6.38 8.63
CA SER A 31 11.11 6.60 7.27
C SER A 31 9.85 6.44 6.43
N LYS A 32 9.34 7.55 5.90
CA LYS A 32 8.24 7.51 4.92
C LYS A 32 8.74 6.57 3.85
N VAL A 33 8.17 5.38 3.79
CA VAL A 33 8.51 4.39 2.77
C VAL A 33 8.15 5.05 1.45
N LYS A 34 9.17 5.57 0.77
CA LYS A 34 8.99 6.13 -0.57
C LYS A 34 8.59 4.97 -1.46
N VAL A 35 7.38 5.01 -1.97
CA VAL A 35 6.92 4.03 -2.94
C VAL A 35 7.58 4.38 -4.27
N GLU A 36 8.53 3.55 -4.68
CA GLU A 36 9.18 3.66 -5.99
C GLU A 36 8.34 2.90 -7.02
N GLY A 37 8.12 3.51 -8.16
CA GLY A 37 7.36 2.95 -9.27
C GLY A 37 6.36 3.95 -9.85
N THR A 38 5.75 3.57 -10.94
CA THR A 38 4.67 4.34 -11.58
C THR A 38 3.34 3.93 -10.99
N VAL A 39 2.53 4.90 -10.58
CA VAL A 39 1.16 4.62 -10.14
C VAL A 39 0.24 4.68 -11.36
N TYR A 40 -0.42 3.57 -11.63
CA TYR A 40 -1.42 3.44 -12.69
C TYR A 40 -2.81 3.36 -12.06
N VAL A 41 -3.62 4.38 -12.26
CA VAL A 41 -5.01 4.40 -11.78
C VAL A 41 -5.91 3.82 -12.86
N MET A 42 -6.67 2.79 -12.54
CA MET A 42 -7.63 2.22 -13.47
C MET A 42 -8.73 3.23 -13.77
N PRO A 43 -9.03 3.53 -15.05
CA PRO A 43 -9.91 4.65 -15.40
C PRO A 43 -11.37 4.43 -15.00
N LYS A 44 -11.82 3.18 -14.88
CA LYS A 44 -13.18 2.83 -14.49
C LYS A 44 -13.22 2.23 -13.10
N GLU A 45 -14.08 2.75 -12.25
CA GLU A 45 -14.37 2.22 -10.92
C GLU A 45 -14.98 0.81 -10.97
N PHE A 46 -14.91 0.12 -9.86
CA PHE A 46 -15.54 -1.18 -9.64
C PHE A 46 -16.80 -1.00 -8.83
N LEU A 47 -17.89 -1.55 -9.31
CA LEU A 47 -19.15 -1.67 -8.55
C LEU A 47 -19.34 -3.16 -8.21
N LEU A 48 -19.33 -3.50 -6.95
CA LEU A 48 -19.21 -4.87 -6.46
C LEU A 48 -20.35 -5.22 -5.50
N ASN A 49 -20.88 -6.43 -5.64
CA ASN A 49 -21.83 -6.99 -4.68
C ASN A 49 -21.06 -7.62 -3.50
N LEU A 50 -21.45 -7.28 -2.28
CA LEU A 50 -20.87 -7.81 -1.06
C LEU A 50 -21.69 -8.98 -0.50
N ALA A 51 -21.07 -9.80 0.37
CA ALA A 51 -21.71 -10.98 0.97
C ALA A 51 -22.97 -10.67 1.78
N ASP A 52 -23.04 -9.47 2.35
CA ASP A 52 -24.15 -9.01 3.19
C ASP A 52 -25.25 -8.25 2.41
N GLY A 53 -25.26 -8.37 1.08
CA GLY A 53 -26.24 -7.74 0.21
C GLY A 53 -26.03 -6.25 -0.03
N ARG A 54 -24.96 -5.68 0.49
CA ARG A 54 -24.53 -4.30 0.23
C ARG A 54 -23.73 -4.20 -1.08
N TYR A 55 -23.46 -2.98 -1.47
CA TYR A 55 -22.62 -2.67 -2.63
C TYR A 55 -21.37 -1.92 -2.19
N ALA A 56 -20.27 -2.21 -2.83
CA ALA A 56 -19.06 -1.40 -2.73
C ALA A 56 -18.72 -0.77 -4.08
N LYS A 57 -18.33 0.49 -4.03
CA LYS A 57 -17.76 1.25 -5.12
C LYS A 57 -16.28 1.47 -4.79
N VAL A 58 -15.38 0.98 -5.66
CA VAL A 58 -13.95 1.00 -5.40
C VAL A 58 -13.21 1.51 -6.63
N THR A 59 -12.31 2.47 -6.45
CA THR A 59 -11.32 2.84 -7.45
C THR A 59 -9.98 2.21 -7.07
N VAL A 60 -9.36 1.51 -8.02
CA VAL A 60 -8.13 0.74 -7.79
C VAL A 60 -6.98 1.36 -8.57
N ALA A 61 -5.85 1.49 -7.91
CA ALA A 61 -4.60 1.86 -8.54
C ALA A 61 -3.54 0.77 -8.31
N LEU A 62 -2.70 0.55 -9.32
CA LEU A 62 -1.56 -0.35 -9.28
C LEU A 62 -0.29 0.48 -9.08
N VAL A 63 0.52 0.10 -8.12
CA VAL A 63 1.90 0.58 -8.02
C VAL A 63 2.76 -0.37 -8.84
N LEU A 64 3.09 0.01 -10.07
CA LEU A 64 3.85 -0.81 -10.98
C LEU A 64 5.32 -0.90 -10.55
N ALA A 65 5.96 -2.03 -10.80
CA ALA A 65 7.38 -2.19 -10.57
C ALA A 65 8.19 -1.26 -11.49
N PRO A 66 9.40 -0.82 -11.08
CA PRO A 66 10.28 -0.02 -11.93
C PRO A 66 10.54 -0.72 -13.27
N GLY A 67 10.43 0.03 -14.37
CA GLY A 67 10.59 -0.49 -15.71
C GLY A 67 9.34 -1.16 -16.31
N GLN A 68 8.26 -1.32 -15.53
CA GLN A 68 6.98 -1.77 -16.07
C GLN A 68 6.34 -0.64 -16.88
N SER A 69 6.06 -0.93 -18.14
CA SER A 69 5.35 0.00 -19.02
C SER A 69 3.85 0.00 -18.74
N THR A 70 3.22 1.16 -18.86
CA THR A 70 1.75 1.28 -18.84
C THR A 70 1.12 1.01 -20.20
N GLY A 71 1.89 0.45 -21.13
CA GLY A 71 1.45 0.19 -22.51
C GLY A 71 2.02 1.20 -23.51
N GLY A 72 2.35 0.71 -24.70
CA GLY A 72 2.85 1.55 -25.78
C GLY A 72 1.74 2.42 -26.39
N ALA A 73 2.12 3.58 -26.89
CA ALA A 73 1.24 4.57 -27.53
C ALA A 73 0.56 4.08 -28.84
N ALA A 74 0.61 2.79 -29.17
CA ALA A 74 0.24 2.28 -30.49
C ALA A 74 -1.21 1.80 -30.62
N ALA A 75 -1.95 1.59 -29.53
CA ALA A 75 -3.34 1.17 -29.61
C ALA A 75 -4.23 2.06 -28.75
N THR A 76 -5.31 2.57 -29.32
CA THR A 76 -6.37 3.21 -28.55
C THR A 76 -7.04 2.15 -27.69
N PRO A 77 -7.00 2.28 -26.33
CA PRO A 77 -7.65 1.31 -25.48
C PRO A 77 -9.16 1.24 -25.79
N PRO A 78 -9.80 0.08 -25.58
CA PRO A 78 -11.25 -0.02 -25.63
C PRO A 78 -11.90 0.94 -24.63
N GLU A 79 -13.13 1.36 -24.91
CA GLU A 79 -13.85 2.27 -24.02
C GLU A 79 -13.93 1.70 -22.57
N GLY A 80 -13.56 2.51 -21.62
CA GLY A 80 -13.56 2.16 -20.18
C GLY A 80 -12.30 1.43 -19.69
N PHE A 81 -11.32 1.20 -20.56
CA PHE A 81 -9.99 0.69 -20.22
C PHE A 81 -8.92 1.75 -20.44
N GLY A 82 -7.83 1.61 -19.71
CA GLY A 82 -6.67 2.48 -19.88
C GLY A 82 -5.58 1.84 -20.74
N THR A 83 -4.39 2.37 -20.64
CA THR A 83 -3.27 2.00 -21.52
C THR A 83 -2.52 0.73 -21.10
N LEU A 84 -2.85 0.13 -19.96
CA LEU A 84 -2.21 -1.11 -19.49
C LEU A 84 -2.71 -2.28 -20.33
N GLU A 85 -1.81 -2.92 -21.07
CA GLU A 85 -2.15 -3.97 -22.05
C GLU A 85 -2.99 -5.11 -21.46
N GLN A 86 -2.65 -5.55 -20.23
CA GLN A 86 -3.37 -6.63 -19.55
C GLN A 86 -4.37 -6.12 -18.50
N GLU A 87 -4.82 -4.87 -18.61
CA GLU A 87 -5.81 -4.31 -17.66
C GLU A 87 -7.08 -5.16 -17.55
N PRO A 88 -7.66 -5.72 -18.63
CA PRO A 88 -8.84 -6.58 -18.51
C PRO A 88 -8.64 -7.79 -17.58
N LEU A 89 -7.48 -8.43 -17.63
CA LEU A 89 -7.14 -9.55 -16.74
C LEU A 89 -6.99 -9.07 -15.29
N VAL A 90 -6.30 -7.96 -15.09
CA VAL A 90 -6.16 -7.36 -13.74
C VAL A 90 -7.54 -6.98 -13.19
N ARG A 91 -8.42 -6.42 -14.02
CA ARG A 91 -9.79 -6.07 -13.62
C ARG A 91 -10.59 -7.30 -13.21
N GLN A 92 -10.47 -8.40 -13.94
CA GLN A 92 -11.11 -9.66 -13.57
C GLN A 92 -10.63 -10.12 -12.19
N ILE A 93 -9.32 -10.17 -11.94
CA ILE A 93 -8.74 -10.59 -10.67
C ILE A 93 -9.26 -9.74 -9.51
N VAL A 94 -9.29 -8.41 -9.69
CA VAL A 94 -9.82 -7.48 -8.69
C VAL A 94 -11.31 -7.75 -8.42
N THR A 95 -12.10 -7.93 -9.47
CA THR A 95 -13.53 -8.20 -9.36
C THR A 95 -13.78 -9.51 -8.61
N ASP A 96 -13.09 -10.57 -9.00
CA ASP A 96 -13.24 -11.90 -8.38
C ASP A 96 -12.80 -11.90 -6.91
N SER A 97 -11.73 -11.15 -6.59
CA SER A 97 -11.20 -11.05 -5.23
C SER A 97 -12.09 -10.24 -4.27
N LEU A 98 -12.85 -9.29 -4.79
CA LEU A 98 -13.66 -8.37 -3.96
C LEU A 98 -15.16 -8.68 -3.98
N THR A 99 -15.65 -9.43 -4.97
CA THR A 99 -17.06 -9.84 -5.03
C THR A 99 -17.36 -10.85 -3.91
N GLY A 100 -18.43 -10.60 -3.17
CA GLY A 100 -18.84 -11.48 -2.07
C GLY A 100 -18.01 -11.35 -0.79
N VAL A 101 -17.12 -10.38 -0.72
CA VAL A 101 -16.39 -10.05 0.52
C VAL A 101 -17.34 -9.38 1.50
N PRO A 102 -17.30 -9.69 2.82
CA PRO A 102 -18.05 -8.96 3.82
C PRO A 102 -17.68 -7.47 3.86
N ALA A 103 -18.65 -6.57 3.97
CA ALA A 103 -18.39 -5.14 4.06
C ALA A 103 -17.47 -4.75 5.22
N ALA A 104 -17.50 -5.52 6.32
CA ALA A 104 -16.60 -5.35 7.46
C ALA A 104 -15.11 -5.46 7.07
N GLU A 105 -14.76 -6.33 6.14
CA GLU A 105 -13.38 -6.47 5.65
C GLU A 105 -12.94 -5.26 4.85
N LEU A 106 -13.81 -4.69 4.03
CA LEU A 106 -13.52 -3.48 3.27
C LEU A 106 -13.43 -2.23 4.17
N THR A 107 -14.19 -2.17 5.24
CA THR A 107 -14.16 -1.03 6.18
C THR A 107 -13.00 -1.13 7.19
N SER A 108 -12.52 -2.33 7.50
CA SER A 108 -11.36 -2.56 8.35
C SER A 108 -10.06 -2.27 7.60
N ARG A 109 -9.22 -1.38 8.15
CA ARG A 109 -7.91 -1.05 7.56
C ARG A 109 -7.00 -2.28 7.42
N LYS A 110 -7.00 -3.14 8.42
CA LYS A 110 -6.16 -4.36 8.46
C LYS A 110 -6.58 -5.33 7.36
N GLU A 111 -7.89 -5.59 7.26
CA GLU A 111 -8.43 -6.54 6.29
C GLU A 111 -8.32 -6.00 4.86
N ARG A 112 -8.52 -4.69 4.63
CA ARG A 112 -8.22 -4.08 3.33
C ARG A 112 -6.77 -4.29 2.90
N HIS A 113 -5.82 -4.14 3.82
CA HIS A 113 -4.41 -4.39 3.54
C HIS A 113 -4.14 -5.85 3.15
N HIS A 114 -4.85 -6.78 3.79
CA HIS A 114 -4.79 -8.20 3.45
C HIS A 114 -5.31 -8.44 2.03
N LEU A 115 -6.51 -7.94 1.71
CA LEU A 115 -7.11 -8.04 0.38
C LEU A 115 -6.21 -7.43 -0.70
N GLN A 116 -5.65 -6.25 -0.48
CA GLN A 116 -4.70 -5.63 -1.40
C GLN A 116 -3.46 -6.51 -1.65
N THR A 117 -2.97 -7.18 -0.60
CA THR A 117 -1.82 -8.09 -0.72
C THR A 117 -2.16 -9.34 -1.50
N GLU A 118 -3.34 -9.92 -1.29
CA GLU A 118 -3.80 -11.10 -2.02
C GLU A 118 -4.04 -10.78 -3.51
N ILE A 119 -4.71 -9.69 -3.81
CA ILE A 119 -4.90 -9.21 -5.19
C ILE A 119 -3.54 -9.02 -5.88
N ARG A 120 -2.57 -8.39 -5.21
CA ARG A 120 -1.23 -8.20 -5.75
C ARG A 120 -0.57 -9.53 -6.11
N LYS A 121 -0.60 -10.50 -5.19
CA LYS A 121 -0.01 -11.82 -5.43
C LYS A 121 -0.65 -12.52 -6.62
N GLU A 122 -1.97 -12.43 -6.76
CA GLU A 122 -2.68 -13.07 -7.85
C GLU A 122 -2.39 -12.37 -9.20
N VAL A 123 -2.31 -11.04 -9.22
CA VAL A 123 -1.88 -10.27 -10.41
C VAL A 123 -0.47 -10.68 -10.83
N ASP A 124 0.50 -10.67 -9.90
CA ASP A 124 1.90 -11.01 -10.18
C ASP A 124 2.07 -12.47 -10.68
N LYS A 125 1.18 -13.39 -10.26
CA LYS A 125 1.20 -14.80 -10.63
C LYS A 125 0.52 -15.08 -11.98
N THR A 126 -0.59 -14.40 -12.25
CA THR A 126 -1.49 -14.73 -13.36
C THR A 126 -1.26 -13.86 -14.60
N THR A 127 -0.59 -12.72 -14.44
CA THR A 127 -0.32 -11.76 -15.51
C THR A 127 1.17 -11.45 -15.63
N ASP A 128 1.55 -10.80 -16.72
CA ASP A 128 2.90 -10.25 -16.89
C ASP A 128 3.09 -8.90 -16.20
N VAL A 129 2.02 -8.33 -15.62
CA VAL A 129 2.05 -7.07 -14.88
C VAL A 129 2.71 -7.29 -13.53
N LYS A 130 3.87 -6.68 -13.32
CA LYS A 130 4.59 -6.74 -12.05
C LYS A 130 4.26 -5.52 -11.20
N THR A 131 3.72 -5.79 -10.01
CA THR A 131 3.26 -4.75 -9.10
C THR A 131 4.02 -4.77 -7.78
N ARG A 132 4.23 -3.58 -7.21
CA ARG A 132 4.72 -3.42 -5.83
C ARG A 132 3.60 -3.26 -4.82
N GLY A 133 2.42 -2.89 -5.29
CA GLY A 133 1.26 -2.69 -4.42
C GLY A 133 -0.02 -2.49 -5.20
N ILE A 134 -1.12 -2.78 -4.53
CA ILE A 134 -2.48 -2.42 -4.94
C ILE A 134 -2.98 -1.36 -3.95
N VAL A 135 -3.61 -0.32 -4.45
CA VAL A 135 -4.15 0.77 -3.64
C VAL A 135 -5.62 0.98 -3.99
N PHE A 136 -6.46 1.04 -2.98
CA PHE A 136 -7.84 1.52 -3.15
C PHE A 136 -7.84 3.03 -2.90
N THR A 137 -7.94 3.80 -3.99
CA THR A 137 -7.86 5.27 -3.95
C THR A 137 -9.17 5.90 -3.52
N ASP A 138 -10.27 5.22 -3.80
CA ASP A 138 -11.61 5.59 -3.35
C ASP A 138 -12.38 4.32 -2.97
N LEU A 139 -13.13 4.38 -1.88
CA LEU A 139 -13.90 3.25 -1.36
C LEU A 139 -15.16 3.75 -0.66
N VAL A 140 -16.30 3.40 -1.21
CA VAL A 140 -17.62 3.64 -0.62
C VAL A 140 -18.37 2.32 -0.47
N VAL A 141 -18.95 2.09 0.70
CA VAL A 141 -19.82 0.93 0.98
C VAL A 141 -21.23 1.45 1.28
N GLN A 142 -22.24 0.92 0.61
CA GLN A 142 -23.65 1.30 0.74
C GLN A 142 -24.51 0.09 1.03
#